data_009aab307d9bbc40862f0d960d2fc490
#
_entry.id   009aab307d9bbc40862f0d960d2fc490
#
_cell.length_a   1.000
_cell.length_b   1.000
_cell.length_c   1.000
_cell.angle_alpha   90.00
_cell.angle_beta   90.00
_cell.angle_gamma   90.00
#
_symmetry.space_group_name_H-M   'P 1'
#
loop_
_entity.id
_entity.type
_entity.pdbx_description
1 polymer ?
#
loop_
_entity_poly.entity_id
_entity_poly.type
_entity_poly.pdbx_seq_one_letter_code
_entity_poly.pdbx_strand_id
1 'polypeptide(L)'
;MATKTIKTLNATNAQILNAIRTDASFAYQQRIPAATQGDITETVNNLLEYRPMMNEFIDALVNRIGDVVIKSKVWTNPLAQFKRGMMQYGETIEELATTLIQAKRYDPNKCYDDVFACHAPDVMSNFHSINRQDYYELTVNDMLLRRAFLNDYGLQDLVGRIMETPYTSDYWDEYLIMRNLFAEYARIDGFHKVNVPDASAASTRAEKQDDAMAITEAVRSMAGKMRFLSGQYNAAGAPTFTNNDDLVLFATPEFVAMLDVNVIAFAFNASAADFKMRVIEIDDFGIDGCQAILCDRDFFMCADTLIDFESIRNPKAISWNYWLHHHGIYSVSRFVNAVMFTTEAGTSVTVPSIKATGVALDYAEVDGVKPAYAERGGKTRLVATVQGTVTPETEGYTVPQGCTFAITANNTGVKSGGVRLKLGTFVDAEGVLHVAEDEVAENVTVTATSTYIDPTVAMGSQVYQHTDLIIGIDKAYTSAG
;
A
#
# COMPACT_ATOMS: atom_id res chain seq x y z
N MET A 1 -5.94 -18.58 45.18
CA MET A 1 -5.69 -18.20 43.77
C MET A 1 -4.36 -18.79 43.33
N ALA A 2 -4.36 -19.75 42.42
CA ALA A 2 -3.14 -20.37 41.94
C ALA A 2 -2.43 -19.39 41.00
N THR A 3 -1.25 -18.97 41.39
CA THR A 3 -0.36 -18.13 40.54
C THR A 3 0.06 -18.93 39.31
N LYS A 4 -0.49 -18.60 38.15
CA LYS A 4 -0.07 -19.19 36.88
C LYS A 4 1.35 -18.72 36.61
N THR A 5 2.33 -19.58 36.84
CA THR A 5 3.72 -19.33 36.45
C THR A 5 3.78 -19.37 34.92
N ILE A 6 4.00 -18.23 34.28
CA ILE A 6 4.25 -18.14 32.85
C ILE A 6 5.57 -18.85 32.60
N LYS A 7 5.54 -20.03 32.00
CA LYS A 7 6.74 -20.70 31.49
C LYS A 7 7.21 -19.87 30.30
N THR A 8 8.27 -19.10 30.48
CA THR A 8 9.01 -18.47 29.38
C THR A 8 9.70 -19.58 28.59
N LEU A 9 9.23 -19.84 27.40
CA LEU A 9 9.86 -20.74 26.42
C LEU A 9 11.02 -19.98 25.73
N ASN A 10 12.04 -19.59 26.49
CA ASN A 10 13.21 -18.95 25.93
C ASN A 10 14.25 -20.01 25.67
N ALA A 11 14.61 -20.20 24.38
CA ALA A 11 15.75 -21.02 24.00
C ALA A 11 17.03 -20.33 24.50
N THR A 12 17.93 -21.07 25.13
CA THR A 12 19.23 -20.55 25.52
C THR A 12 20.15 -20.40 24.31
N ASN A 13 21.16 -19.51 24.37
CA ASN A 13 22.14 -19.35 23.30
C ASN A 13 22.79 -20.69 22.89
N ALA A 14 23.07 -21.57 23.86
CA ALA A 14 23.59 -22.91 23.56
C ALA A 14 22.60 -23.76 22.72
N GLN A 15 21.31 -23.69 23.00
CA GLN A 15 20.29 -24.41 22.24
C GLN A 15 20.18 -23.87 20.81
N ILE A 16 20.29 -22.54 20.62
CA ILE A 16 20.27 -21.91 19.31
C ILE A 16 21.50 -22.33 18.51
N LEU A 17 22.70 -22.24 19.09
CA LEU A 17 23.97 -22.63 18.46
C LEU A 17 23.94 -24.12 18.05
N ASN A 18 23.46 -25.01 18.91
CA ASN A 18 23.38 -26.44 18.61
C ASN A 18 22.32 -26.76 17.55
N ALA A 19 21.23 -26.02 17.53
CA ALA A 19 20.21 -26.20 16.52
C ALA A 19 20.72 -25.78 15.12
N ILE A 20 21.42 -24.65 15.02
CA ILE A 20 22.07 -24.21 13.79
C ILE A 20 23.16 -25.22 13.37
N ARG A 21 23.95 -25.70 14.33
CA ARG A 21 24.97 -26.71 14.07
C ARG A 21 24.40 -27.98 13.46
N THR A 22 23.22 -28.42 13.86
CA THR A 22 22.56 -29.63 13.34
C THR A 22 22.15 -29.48 11.88
N ASP A 23 21.78 -28.25 11.48
CA ASP A 23 21.32 -27.94 10.11
C ASP A 23 22.47 -27.49 9.19
N ALA A 24 23.65 -27.18 9.76
CA ALA A 24 24.82 -26.72 9.03
C ALA A 24 25.58 -27.86 8.33
N SER A 25 26.48 -27.49 7.41
CA SER A 25 27.31 -28.42 6.65
C SER A 25 28.18 -29.31 7.54
N PHE A 26 28.60 -30.47 6.99
CA PHE A 26 29.50 -31.38 7.69
C PHE A 26 30.83 -30.73 8.09
N ALA A 27 31.34 -29.82 7.26
CA ALA A 27 32.56 -29.06 7.54
C ALA A 27 32.37 -28.10 8.76
N TYR A 28 31.20 -27.52 8.89
CA TYR A 28 30.81 -26.70 10.05
C TYR A 28 30.75 -27.58 11.32
N GLN A 29 30.07 -28.70 11.25
CA GLN A 29 29.90 -29.64 12.39
C GLN A 29 31.21 -30.20 12.92
N GLN A 30 32.20 -30.45 12.05
CA GLN A 30 33.53 -30.91 12.44
C GLN A 30 34.34 -29.82 13.15
N ARG A 31 34.19 -28.59 12.76
CA ARG A 31 35.04 -27.49 13.25
C ARG A 31 34.46 -26.77 14.47
N ILE A 32 33.16 -26.67 14.53
CA ILE A 32 32.46 -26.02 15.64
C ILE A 32 31.89 -27.07 16.58
N PRO A 33 32.42 -27.22 17.82
CA PRO A 33 31.91 -28.17 18.79
C PRO A 33 30.48 -27.83 19.22
N ALA A 34 29.78 -28.83 19.80
CA ALA A 34 28.48 -28.58 20.38
C ALA A 34 28.61 -27.63 21.58
N ALA A 35 27.80 -26.55 21.59
CA ALA A 35 27.81 -25.57 22.67
C ALA A 35 27.15 -26.13 23.93
N THR A 36 27.80 -25.98 25.08
CA THR A 36 27.23 -26.18 26.41
C THR A 36 27.09 -24.84 27.10
N GLN A 37 26.23 -24.75 28.11
CA GLN A 37 25.93 -23.48 28.76
C GLN A 37 27.16 -22.87 29.49
N GLY A 38 28.20 -23.65 29.77
CA GLY A 38 29.47 -23.20 30.35
C GLY A 38 30.51 -22.73 29.34
N ASP A 39 30.45 -23.23 28.08
CA ASP A 39 31.51 -23.07 27.07
C ASP A 39 31.05 -22.27 25.84
N ILE A 40 29.97 -21.50 25.98
CA ILE A 40 29.41 -20.68 24.90
C ILE A 40 30.47 -19.75 24.33
N THR A 41 31.24 -19.09 25.18
CA THR A 41 32.27 -18.13 24.77
C THR A 41 33.37 -18.76 23.93
N GLU A 42 33.79 -19.98 24.23
CA GLU A 42 34.80 -20.71 23.46
C GLU A 42 34.25 -21.12 22.10
N THR A 43 33.03 -21.67 22.06
CA THR A 43 32.35 -22.04 20.82
C THR A 43 32.17 -20.84 19.90
N VAL A 44 31.80 -19.69 20.46
CA VAL A 44 31.62 -18.44 19.70
C VAL A 44 32.96 -17.87 19.23
N ASN A 45 34.03 -17.95 20.01
CA ASN A 45 35.36 -17.53 19.57
C ASN A 45 35.84 -18.38 18.38
N ASN A 46 35.68 -19.70 18.45
CA ASN A 46 35.99 -20.61 17.33
C ASN A 46 35.17 -20.29 16.06
N LEU A 47 33.92 -19.88 16.22
CA LEU A 47 33.06 -19.44 15.13
C LEU A 47 33.54 -18.10 14.52
N LEU A 48 33.95 -17.15 15.36
CA LEU A 48 34.39 -15.81 14.95
C LEU A 48 35.76 -15.78 14.29
N GLU A 49 36.64 -16.73 14.62
CA GLU A 49 37.99 -16.81 14.06
C GLU A 49 37.99 -17.24 12.59
N TYR A 50 36.98 -18.00 12.13
CA TYR A 50 36.94 -18.53 10.77
C TYR A 50 35.72 -18.01 9.98
N ARG A 51 35.95 -17.02 9.15
CA ARG A 51 34.91 -16.30 8.40
C ARG A 51 33.92 -17.18 7.59
N PRO A 52 34.34 -18.24 6.88
CA PRO A 52 33.38 -19.11 6.17
C PRO A 52 32.34 -19.73 7.09
N MET A 53 32.73 -20.19 8.27
CA MET A 53 31.81 -20.76 9.27
C MET A 53 30.89 -19.69 9.86
N MET A 54 31.40 -18.48 10.04
CA MET A 54 30.59 -17.35 10.49
C MET A 54 29.53 -16.95 9.47
N ASN A 55 29.85 -16.96 8.17
CA ASN A 55 28.89 -16.68 7.11
C ASN A 55 27.81 -17.79 7.06
N GLU A 56 28.20 -19.05 7.09
CA GLU A 56 27.27 -20.20 7.11
C GLU A 56 26.36 -20.16 8.36
N PHE A 57 26.91 -19.77 9.50
CA PHE A 57 26.12 -19.57 10.72
C PHE A 57 25.07 -18.47 10.55
N ILE A 58 25.45 -17.33 9.97
CA ILE A 58 24.50 -16.21 9.77
C ILE A 58 23.42 -16.61 8.78
N ASP A 59 23.75 -17.27 7.67
CA ASP A 59 22.76 -17.73 6.69
C ASP A 59 21.80 -18.74 7.31
N ALA A 60 22.29 -19.71 8.05
CA ALA A 60 21.45 -20.68 8.75
C ALA A 60 20.60 -20.05 9.86
N LEU A 61 21.16 -19.04 10.57
CA LEU A 61 20.44 -18.27 11.58
C LEU A 61 19.29 -17.51 10.95
N VAL A 62 19.52 -16.76 9.87
CA VAL A 62 18.51 -15.97 9.17
C VAL A 62 17.40 -16.86 8.64
N ASN A 63 17.73 -17.95 7.95
CA ASN A 63 16.75 -18.89 7.41
C ASN A 63 15.89 -19.53 8.52
N ARG A 64 16.50 -19.89 9.64
CA ARG A 64 15.79 -20.50 10.76
C ARG A 64 14.91 -19.50 11.52
N ILE A 65 15.28 -18.23 11.53
CA ILE A 65 14.52 -17.16 12.16
C ILE A 65 13.29 -16.81 11.32
N GLY A 66 13.39 -16.84 10.00
CA GLY A 66 12.24 -16.72 9.13
C GLY A 66 11.11 -17.67 9.54
N ASP A 67 11.44 -18.92 9.88
CA ASP A 67 10.47 -19.92 10.36
C ASP A 67 9.96 -19.65 11.79
N VAL A 68 10.72 -18.96 12.63
CA VAL A 68 10.37 -18.67 14.04
C VAL A 68 9.60 -17.38 14.18
N VAL A 69 9.93 -16.36 13.40
CA VAL A 69 9.27 -15.04 13.39
C VAL A 69 7.80 -15.14 12.99
N ILE A 70 7.42 -16.10 12.16
CA ILE A 70 6.01 -16.39 11.86
C ILE A 70 5.18 -16.68 13.14
N LYS A 71 5.85 -17.00 14.26
CA LYS A 71 5.22 -17.28 15.57
C LYS A 71 5.44 -16.19 16.60
N SER A 72 6.20 -15.14 16.33
CA SER A 72 6.42 -14.02 17.26
C SER A 72 5.22 -13.07 17.24
N LYS A 73 5.07 -12.25 18.28
CA LYS A 73 4.01 -11.23 18.36
C LYS A 73 4.38 -10.00 17.52
N VAL A 74 4.40 -10.17 16.23
CA VAL A 74 4.47 -9.04 15.29
C VAL A 74 3.09 -8.39 15.28
N TRP A 75 3.04 -7.07 15.27
CA TRP A 75 1.76 -6.37 15.05
C TRP A 75 1.24 -6.75 13.67
N THR A 76 0.00 -7.17 13.60
CA THR A 76 -0.63 -7.61 12.34
C THR A 76 -1.71 -6.64 11.93
N ASN A 77 -1.76 -6.35 10.64
CA ASN A 77 -2.79 -5.50 10.06
C ASN A 77 -4.18 -6.16 10.20
N PRO A 78 -5.14 -5.53 10.91
CA PRO A 78 -6.49 -6.08 11.04
C PRO A 78 -7.25 -6.13 9.72
N LEU A 79 -6.85 -5.32 8.73
CA LEU A 79 -7.45 -5.27 7.41
C LEU A 79 -6.90 -6.35 6.45
N ALA A 80 -5.77 -6.99 6.79
CA ALA A 80 -5.14 -8.01 5.94
C ALA A 80 -6.08 -9.19 5.60
N GLN A 81 -7.08 -9.47 6.42
CA GLN A 81 -8.07 -10.51 6.16
C GLN A 81 -8.95 -10.27 4.92
N PHE A 82 -8.98 -9.04 4.39
CA PHE A 82 -9.72 -8.66 3.18
C PHE A 82 -8.87 -8.75 1.91
N LYS A 83 -7.59 -9.11 2.03
CA LYS A 83 -6.74 -9.33 0.86
C LYS A 83 -7.13 -10.62 0.14
N ARG A 84 -7.10 -10.58 -1.19
CA ARG A 84 -7.43 -11.72 -2.05
C ARG A 84 -6.34 -12.80 -2.13
N GLY A 85 -5.23 -12.62 -1.41
CA GLY A 85 -4.09 -13.51 -1.43
C GLY A 85 -3.04 -13.10 -2.46
N MET A 86 -2.14 -14.05 -2.80
CA MET A 86 -1.01 -13.79 -3.70
C MET A 86 -1.43 -14.00 -5.15
N MET A 87 -1.15 -13.01 -6.00
CA MET A 87 -1.35 -13.06 -7.45
C MET A 87 0.00 -13.16 -8.18
N GLN A 88 -0.01 -13.58 -9.44
CA GLN A 88 1.20 -13.60 -10.25
C GLN A 88 1.62 -12.18 -10.63
N TYR A 89 2.92 -11.96 -10.71
CA TYR A 89 3.45 -10.65 -11.07
C TYR A 89 2.98 -10.24 -12.49
N GLY A 90 2.39 -9.05 -12.58
CA GLY A 90 1.84 -8.52 -13.85
C GLY A 90 0.35 -8.83 -14.07
N GLU A 91 -0.29 -9.62 -13.21
CA GLU A 91 -1.74 -9.79 -13.26
C GLU A 91 -2.47 -8.52 -12.77
N THR A 92 -3.65 -8.31 -13.32
CA THR A 92 -4.57 -7.23 -12.95
C THR A 92 -5.88 -7.83 -12.45
N ILE A 93 -6.52 -7.17 -11.49
CA ILE A 93 -7.87 -7.55 -11.05
C ILE A 93 -8.87 -6.83 -11.97
N GLU A 94 -9.72 -7.58 -12.63
CA GLU A 94 -10.82 -7.06 -13.41
C GLU A 94 -12.15 -7.27 -12.67
N GLU A 95 -12.92 -6.21 -12.55
CA GLU A 95 -14.30 -6.24 -12.05
C GLU A 95 -15.28 -5.95 -13.17
N LEU A 96 -16.34 -6.72 -13.23
CA LEU A 96 -17.40 -6.54 -14.21
C LEU A 96 -18.74 -6.41 -13.49
N ALA A 97 -19.52 -5.40 -13.89
CA ALA A 97 -20.92 -5.24 -13.47
C ALA A 97 -21.82 -5.08 -14.68
N THR A 98 -23.02 -5.64 -14.63
CA THR A 98 -24.00 -5.56 -15.70
C THR A 98 -25.25 -4.82 -15.23
N THR A 99 -25.84 -4.01 -16.10
CA THR A 99 -27.12 -3.37 -15.84
C THR A 99 -28.27 -4.35 -15.99
N LEU A 100 -29.40 -4.06 -15.31
CA LEU A 100 -30.61 -4.86 -15.42
C LEU A 100 -31.26 -4.68 -16.77
N ILE A 101 -31.68 -5.79 -17.36
CA ILE A 101 -32.48 -5.79 -18.59
C ILE A 101 -33.96 -5.54 -18.25
N GLN A 102 -34.57 -4.58 -18.93
CA GLN A 102 -35.97 -4.26 -18.74
C GLN A 102 -36.86 -5.30 -19.44
N ALA A 103 -37.87 -5.77 -18.73
CA ALA A 103 -38.88 -6.64 -19.32
C ALA A 103 -39.73 -5.88 -20.36
N LYS A 104 -39.85 -6.44 -21.53
CA LYS A 104 -40.79 -5.93 -22.57
C LYS A 104 -42.16 -6.60 -22.41
N ARG A 105 -43.21 -5.81 -22.58
CA ARG A 105 -44.58 -6.36 -22.54
C ARG A 105 -44.80 -7.27 -23.76
N TYR A 106 -45.29 -8.46 -23.52
CA TYR A 106 -45.61 -9.39 -24.60
C TYR A 106 -46.75 -8.81 -25.45
N ASP A 107 -46.54 -8.72 -26.76
CA ASP A 107 -47.53 -8.35 -27.77
C ASP A 107 -47.49 -9.37 -28.90
N PRO A 108 -48.50 -10.21 -29.06
CA PRO A 108 -48.52 -11.26 -30.09
C PRO A 108 -48.50 -10.71 -31.52
N ASN A 109 -48.88 -9.43 -31.72
CA ASN A 109 -48.90 -8.81 -33.03
C ASN A 109 -47.54 -8.22 -33.43
N LYS A 110 -46.63 -8.05 -32.47
CA LYS A 110 -45.29 -7.51 -32.69
C LYS A 110 -44.17 -8.55 -32.70
N CYS A 111 -44.50 -9.84 -32.52
CA CYS A 111 -43.50 -10.89 -32.42
C CYS A 111 -42.66 -11.10 -33.72
N TYR A 112 -43.10 -10.50 -34.84
CA TYR A 112 -42.39 -10.61 -36.11
C TYR A 112 -41.52 -9.39 -36.47
N ASP A 113 -41.67 -8.27 -35.78
CA ASP A 113 -41.06 -7.02 -36.21
C ASP A 113 -39.56 -6.88 -35.84
N ASP A 114 -39.02 -7.72 -34.93
CA ASP A 114 -37.70 -7.44 -34.38
C ASP A 114 -36.91 -8.71 -33.96
N VAL A 115 -37.09 -9.82 -34.70
CA VAL A 115 -36.46 -11.12 -34.39
C VAL A 115 -34.91 -11.05 -34.42
N PHE A 116 -34.37 -10.12 -35.18
CA PHE A 116 -32.92 -9.95 -35.33
C PHE A 116 -32.35 -8.74 -34.59
N ALA A 117 -33.14 -8.02 -33.80
CA ALA A 117 -32.63 -6.91 -33.02
C ALA A 117 -31.70 -7.41 -31.90
N CYS A 118 -30.52 -6.87 -31.89
CA CYS A 118 -29.50 -7.18 -30.89
C CYS A 118 -29.68 -6.29 -29.66
N HIS A 119 -29.95 -6.90 -28.51
CA HIS A 119 -30.10 -6.22 -27.23
C HIS A 119 -28.98 -6.67 -26.30
N ALA A 120 -27.80 -6.07 -26.44
CA ALA A 120 -26.69 -6.34 -25.55
C ALA A 120 -26.93 -5.66 -24.19
N PRO A 121 -26.65 -6.34 -23.07
CA PRO A 121 -26.62 -5.69 -21.76
C PRO A 121 -25.48 -4.64 -21.74
N ASP A 122 -25.70 -3.56 -21.03
CA ASP A 122 -24.63 -2.59 -20.75
C ASP A 122 -23.70 -3.17 -19.68
N VAL A 123 -22.41 -3.20 -19.98
CA VAL A 123 -21.38 -3.79 -19.13
C VAL A 123 -20.42 -2.70 -18.68
N MET A 124 -20.31 -2.56 -17.37
CA MET A 124 -19.32 -1.69 -16.74
C MET A 124 -18.11 -2.53 -16.32
N SER A 125 -16.90 -2.07 -16.60
CA SER A 125 -15.67 -2.74 -16.17
C SER A 125 -14.76 -1.78 -15.41
N ASN A 126 -14.02 -2.31 -14.46
CA ASN A 126 -13.00 -1.60 -13.71
C ASN A 126 -11.75 -2.48 -13.59
N PHE A 127 -10.56 -1.89 -13.73
CA PHE A 127 -9.29 -2.61 -13.70
C PHE A 127 -8.43 -2.06 -12.57
N HIS A 128 -7.84 -2.98 -11.80
CA HIS A 128 -6.92 -2.66 -10.73
C HIS A 128 -5.54 -3.23 -11.07
N SER A 129 -4.54 -2.37 -11.10
CA SER A 129 -3.16 -2.72 -11.41
C SER A 129 -2.24 -2.53 -10.21
N ILE A 130 -1.02 -3.06 -10.30
CA ILE A 130 0.01 -2.90 -9.26
C ILE A 130 0.27 -1.41 -9.05
N ASN A 131 0.10 -0.96 -7.80
CA ASN A 131 0.30 0.43 -7.39
C ASN A 131 1.19 0.59 -6.16
N ARG A 132 1.60 -0.52 -5.53
CA ARG A 132 2.58 -0.54 -4.45
C ARG A 132 3.80 -1.35 -4.89
N GLN A 133 5.00 -0.77 -4.77
CA GLN A 133 6.29 -1.41 -5.04
C GLN A 133 7.31 -0.85 -4.04
N ASP A 134 7.29 -1.36 -2.82
CA ASP A 134 8.12 -0.88 -1.73
C ASP A 134 9.18 -1.89 -1.35
N TYR A 135 10.26 -1.42 -0.76
CA TYR A 135 11.24 -2.25 -0.09
C TYR A 135 11.66 -1.64 1.24
N TYR A 136 11.97 -2.50 2.20
CA TYR A 136 12.45 -2.11 3.53
C TYR A 136 13.88 -2.57 3.70
N GLU A 137 14.77 -1.65 3.99
CA GLU A 137 16.20 -1.90 4.11
C GLU A 137 16.62 -1.93 5.57
N LEU A 138 17.39 -2.95 5.94
CA LEU A 138 17.99 -3.08 7.26
C LEU A 138 19.45 -3.50 7.16
N THR A 139 20.34 -2.80 7.85
CA THR A 139 21.75 -3.14 7.93
C THR A 139 22.14 -3.59 9.32
N VAL A 140 22.76 -4.75 9.42
CA VAL A 140 23.27 -5.33 10.65
C VAL A 140 24.78 -5.36 10.63
N ASN A 141 25.40 -4.70 11.59
CA ASN A 141 26.86 -4.69 11.73
C ASN A 141 27.35 -5.93 12.51
N ASP A 142 28.41 -6.59 12.03
CA ASP A 142 29.04 -7.75 12.70
C ASP A 142 29.44 -7.46 14.17
N MET A 143 29.74 -6.19 14.50
CA MET A 143 30.04 -5.80 15.88
C MET A 143 28.83 -5.88 16.82
N LEU A 144 27.63 -5.62 16.30
CA LEU A 144 26.38 -5.79 17.07
C LEU A 144 26.11 -7.27 17.35
N LEU A 145 26.32 -8.13 16.36
CA LEU A 145 26.23 -9.59 16.51
C LEU A 145 27.21 -10.09 17.58
N ARG A 146 28.47 -9.64 17.54
CA ARG A 146 29.47 -10.03 18.54
C ARG A 146 29.06 -9.62 19.95
N ARG A 147 28.50 -8.40 20.12
CA ARG A 147 28.00 -7.92 21.43
C ARG A 147 26.82 -8.74 21.94
N ALA A 148 25.93 -9.20 21.03
CA ALA A 148 24.80 -10.01 21.39
C ALA A 148 25.20 -11.38 21.97
N PHE A 149 26.31 -11.97 21.49
CA PHE A 149 26.85 -13.22 22.02
C PHE A 149 27.43 -13.10 23.44
N LEU A 150 27.75 -11.90 23.90
CA LEU A 150 28.29 -11.68 25.26
C LEU A 150 27.20 -11.74 26.34
N ASN A 151 25.93 -11.69 25.97
CA ASN A 151 24.80 -11.77 26.88
C ASN A 151 24.02 -13.07 26.65
N ASP A 152 23.59 -13.73 27.73
CA ASP A 152 22.93 -15.06 27.67
C ASP A 152 21.67 -15.10 26.80
N TYR A 153 20.95 -13.99 26.65
CA TYR A 153 19.74 -13.86 25.82
C TYR A 153 19.90 -12.82 24.68
N GLY A 154 21.07 -12.21 24.57
CA GLY A 154 21.27 -11.08 23.67
C GLY A 154 21.15 -11.43 22.19
N LEU A 155 21.52 -12.65 21.81
CA LEU A 155 21.40 -13.13 20.42
C LEU A 155 19.94 -13.26 20.01
N GLN A 156 19.12 -13.88 20.86
CA GLN A 156 17.69 -14.09 20.58
C GLN A 156 16.94 -12.75 20.48
N ASP A 157 17.24 -11.80 21.38
CA ASP A 157 16.61 -10.47 21.39
C ASP A 157 17.05 -9.66 20.15
N LEU A 158 18.33 -9.68 19.82
CA LEU A 158 18.86 -8.97 18.64
C LEU A 158 18.23 -9.50 17.34
N VAL A 159 18.24 -10.80 17.21
CA VAL A 159 17.72 -11.47 16.02
C VAL A 159 16.21 -11.25 15.89
N GLY A 160 15.45 -11.38 16.99
CA GLY A 160 14.03 -11.08 17.00
C GLY A 160 13.76 -9.66 16.49
N ARG A 161 14.45 -8.66 17.03
CA ARG A 161 14.30 -7.26 16.63
C ARG A 161 14.67 -7.00 15.17
N ILE A 162 15.74 -7.63 14.68
CA ILE A 162 16.20 -7.49 13.30
C ILE A 162 15.11 -7.95 12.32
N MET A 163 14.45 -9.06 12.63
CA MET A 163 13.45 -9.65 11.73
C MET A 163 12.05 -9.06 11.94
N GLU A 164 11.70 -8.66 13.16
CA GLU A 164 10.38 -8.08 13.48
C GLU A 164 10.21 -6.67 12.90
N THR A 165 11.29 -5.88 12.83
CA THR A 165 11.21 -4.47 12.43
C THR A 165 10.74 -4.29 10.99
N PRO A 166 11.32 -4.92 9.95
CA PRO A 166 10.86 -4.77 8.58
C PRO A 166 9.42 -5.24 8.38
N TYR A 167 9.06 -6.40 8.97
CA TYR A 167 7.70 -6.92 8.86
C TYR A 167 6.66 -6.07 9.59
N THR A 168 7.01 -5.57 10.78
CA THR A 168 6.10 -4.67 11.52
C THR A 168 5.91 -3.36 10.77
N SER A 169 6.97 -2.82 10.17
CA SER A 169 6.91 -1.62 9.34
C SER A 169 6.04 -1.85 8.10
N ASP A 170 6.25 -2.97 7.42
CA ASP A 170 5.46 -3.35 6.24
C ASP A 170 3.96 -3.50 6.57
N TYR A 171 3.61 -4.20 7.66
CA TYR A 171 2.22 -4.36 8.09
C TYR A 171 1.58 -3.04 8.53
N TRP A 172 2.37 -2.16 9.14
CA TRP A 172 1.89 -0.84 9.50
C TRP A 172 1.62 0.03 8.27
N ASP A 173 2.54 0.07 7.32
CA ASP A 173 2.36 0.80 6.06
C ASP A 173 1.21 0.23 5.23
N GLU A 174 1.08 -1.10 5.18
CA GLU A 174 -0.07 -1.77 4.56
C GLU A 174 -1.39 -1.31 5.19
N TYR A 175 -1.45 -1.26 6.53
CA TYR A 175 -2.63 -0.77 7.23
C TYR A 175 -2.94 0.68 6.87
N LEU A 176 -1.93 1.55 6.85
CA LEU A 176 -2.11 2.96 6.49
C LEU A 176 -2.60 3.12 5.04
N ILE A 177 -2.06 2.34 4.11
CA ILE A 177 -2.52 2.32 2.71
C ILE A 177 -3.98 1.88 2.64
N MET A 178 -4.33 0.75 3.25
CA MET A 178 -5.70 0.24 3.22
C MET A 178 -6.68 1.20 3.92
N ARG A 179 -6.27 1.82 5.02
CA ARG A 179 -7.06 2.86 5.68
C ARG A 179 -7.29 4.08 4.78
N ASN A 180 -6.25 4.53 4.07
CA ASN A 180 -6.36 5.67 3.15
C ASN A 180 -7.29 5.40 1.96
N LEU A 181 -7.52 4.14 1.60
CA LEU A 181 -8.48 3.79 0.55
C LEU A 181 -9.92 4.22 0.89
N PHE A 182 -10.28 4.29 2.16
CA PHE A 182 -11.58 4.86 2.57
C PHE A 182 -11.64 6.35 2.25
N ALA A 183 -10.58 7.11 2.56
CA ALA A 183 -10.53 8.53 2.23
C ALA A 183 -10.54 8.77 0.71
N GLU A 184 -9.84 7.95 -0.06
CA GLU A 184 -9.89 8.02 -1.53
C GLU A 184 -11.28 7.73 -2.08
N TYR A 185 -11.99 6.75 -1.52
CA TYR A 185 -13.36 6.45 -1.93
C TYR A 185 -14.34 7.56 -1.52
N ALA A 186 -14.13 8.20 -0.37
CA ALA A 186 -14.89 9.37 0.05
C ALA A 186 -14.65 10.57 -0.87
N ARG A 187 -13.41 10.74 -1.36
CA ARG A 187 -13.02 11.82 -2.28
C ARG A 187 -13.80 11.78 -3.60
N ILE A 188 -14.11 10.60 -4.10
CA ILE A 188 -14.94 10.42 -5.31
C ILE A 188 -16.45 10.45 -4.98
N ASP A 189 -16.83 10.81 -3.75
CA ASP A 189 -18.20 10.79 -3.24
C ASP A 189 -18.89 9.42 -3.40
N GLY A 190 -18.10 8.35 -3.20
CA GLY A 190 -18.54 6.98 -3.44
C GLY A 190 -19.45 6.43 -2.34
N PHE A 191 -19.38 6.96 -1.12
CA PHE A 191 -20.19 6.50 0.00
C PHE A 191 -21.60 7.09 0.00
N HIS A 192 -22.58 6.25 0.26
CA HIS A 192 -23.87 6.74 0.72
C HIS A 192 -23.75 7.21 2.17
N LYS A 193 -24.04 8.49 2.42
CA LYS A 193 -23.85 9.14 3.74
C LYS A 193 -25.11 9.03 4.57
N VAL A 194 -24.95 8.64 5.83
CA VAL A 194 -26.04 8.57 6.81
C VAL A 194 -25.64 9.38 8.03
N ASN A 195 -26.53 10.32 8.43
CA ASN A 195 -26.30 11.15 9.60
C ASN A 195 -26.52 10.33 10.88
N VAL A 196 -25.56 10.42 11.79
CA VAL A 196 -25.62 9.81 13.13
C VAL A 196 -25.10 10.78 14.19
N PRO A 197 -25.55 10.64 15.44
CA PRO A 197 -24.98 11.42 16.55
C PRO A 197 -23.47 11.15 16.71
N ASP A 198 -22.76 12.16 17.23
CA ASP A 198 -21.35 12.02 17.55
C ASP A 198 -21.16 11.17 18.82
N ALA A 199 -20.56 9.99 18.65
CA ALA A 199 -20.31 9.06 19.73
C ALA A 199 -19.41 9.64 20.86
N SER A 200 -18.58 10.63 20.54
CA SER A 200 -17.67 11.28 21.51
C SER A 200 -18.30 12.48 22.23
N ALA A 201 -19.34 13.09 21.70
CA ALA A 201 -19.89 14.36 22.18
C ALA A 201 -20.84 14.22 23.39
N ALA A 202 -21.48 13.05 23.55
CA ALA A 202 -22.46 12.83 24.62
C ALA A 202 -21.83 12.94 26.02
N SER A 203 -22.33 13.88 26.82
CA SER A 203 -21.78 14.18 28.15
C SER A 203 -22.54 13.48 29.28
N THR A 204 -23.83 13.22 29.10
CA THR A 204 -24.68 12.58 30.10
C THR A 204 -24.97 11.13 29.75
N ARG A 205 -25.32 10.34 30.77
CA ARG A 205 -25.68 8.93 30.55
C ARG A 205 -26.94 8.74 29.71
N ALA A 206 -27.90 9.65 29.81
CA ALA A 206 -29.12 9.60 29.05
C ALA A 206 -28.84 9.87 27.57
N GLU A 207 -28.07 10.94 27.27
CA GLU A 207 -27.63 11.24 25.90
C GLU A 207 -26.88 10.05 25.29
N LYS A 208 -25.94 9.44 26.03
CA LYS A 208 -25.23 8.26 25.55
C LYS A 208 -26.13 7.08 25.19
N GLN A 209 -27.22 6.88 25.95
CA GLN A 209 -28.18 5.83 25.65
C GLN A 209 -29.03 6.16 24.40
N ASP A 210 -29.47 7.39 24.30
CA ASP A 210 -30.28 7.85 23.16
C ASP A 210 -29.47 7.82 21.87
N ASP A 211 -28.22 8.30 21.91
CA ASP A 211 -27.30 8.26 20.76
C ASP A 211 -26.94 6.82 20.36
N ALA A 212 -26.68 5.93 21.31
CA ALA A 212 -26.42 4.52 21.06
C ALA A 212 -27.61 3.83 20.38
N MET A 213 -28.85 4.16 20.79
CA MET A 213 -30.05 3.65 20.15
C MET A 213 -30.19 4.16 18.73
N ALA A 214 -29.98 5.47 18.50
CA ALA A 214 -30.05 6.10 17.19
C ALA A 214 -29.01 5.54 16.20
N ILE A 215 -27.78 5.37 16.66
CA ILE A 215 -26.69 4.75 15.90
C ILE A 215 -27.04 3.30 15.51
N THR A 216 -27.51 2.52 16.49
CA THR A 216 -27.89 1.11 16.24
C THR A 216 -29.04 0.99 15.25
N GLU A 217 -30.06 1.85 15.38
CA GLU A 217 -31.20 1.89 14.45
C GLU A 217 -30.73 2.25 13.02
N ALA A 218 -29.84 3.23 12.88
CA ALA A 218 -29.28 3.65 11.59
C ALA A 218 -28.51 2.50 10.92
N VAL A 219 -27.58 1.85 11.64
CA VAL A 219 -26.79 0.72 11.14
C VAL A 219 -27.70 -0.44 10.71
N ARG A 220 -28.68 -0.80 11.55
CA ARG A 220 -29.61 -1.89 11.28
C ARG A 220 -30.51 -1.59 10.08
N SER A 221 -31.03 -0.37 9.99
CA SER A 221 -31.85 0.08 8.85
C SER A 221 -31.08 -0.01 7.53
N MET A 222 -29.83 0.44 7.53
CA MET A 222 -28.98 0.39 6.33
C MET A 222 -28.61 -1.03 5.95
N ALA A 223 -28.21 -1.88 6.90
CA ALA A 223 -27.96 -3.29 6.66
C ALA A 223 -29.19 -3.99 6.03
N GLY A 224 -30.39 -3.67 6.52
CA GLY A 224 -31.63 -4.17 5.94
C GLY A 224 -31.91 -3.68 4.52
N LYS A 225 -31.60 -2.40 4.22
CA LYS A 225 -31.80 -1.80 2.90
C LYS A 225 -30.80 -2.34 1.86
N MET A 226 -29.54 -2.57 2.24
CA MET A 226 -28.50 -3.08 1.34
C MET A 226 -28.77 -4.51 0.84
N ARG A 227 -29.69 -5.24 1.44
CA ARG A 227 -30.15 -6.56 0.98
C ARG A 227 -30.99 -6.50 -0.28
N PHE A 228 -31.57 -5.35 -0.59
CA PHE A 228 -32.37 -5.16 -1.78
C PHE A 228 -31.51 -4.62 -2.93
N LEU A 229 -31.81 -5.10 -4.14
CA LEU A 229 -31.10 -4.70 -5.33
C LEU A 229 -31.25 -3.19 -5.56
N SER A 230 -30.13 -2.46 -5.48
CA SER A 230 -30.12 -1.00 -5.63
C SER A 230 -28.75 -0.53 -6.13
N GLY A 231 -28.71 0.52 -6.94
CA GLY A 231 -27.49 1.20 -7.33
C GLY A 231 -27.18 2.46 -6.46
N GLN A 232 -27.93 2.69 -5.37
CA GLN A 232 -27.77 3.91 -4.56
C GLN A 232 -26.63 3.84 -3.56
N TYR A 233 -26.10 2.67 -3.30
CA TYR A 233 -25.12 2.42 -2.22
C TYR A 233 -23.72 2.14 -2.73
N ASN A 234 -23.45 2.38 -4.01
CA ASN A 234 -22.13 2.21 -4.62
C ASN A 234 -21.78 3.37 -5.56
N ALA A 235 -20.47 3.58 -5.77
CA ALA A 235 -19.98 4.73 -6.55
C ALA A 235 -20.35 4.67 -8.04
N ALA A 236 -20.51 3.48 -8.60
CA ALA A 236 -20.80 3.29 -10.03
C ALA A 236 -22.29 3.34 -10.36
N GLY A 237 -23.18 3.35 -9.36
CA GLY A 237 -24.63 3.23 -9.59
C GLY A 237 -25.06 1.84 -10.11
N ALA A 238 -24.18 0.84 -9.99
CA ALA A 238 -24.46 -0.52 -10.45
C ALA A 238 -25.51 -1.19 -9.56
N PRO A 239 -26.52 -1.85 -10.13
CA PRO A 239 -27.52 -2.55 -9.35
C PRO A 239 -26.90 -3.78 -8.67
N THR A 240 -26.71 -3.68 -7.36
CA THR A 240 -26.14 -4.74 -6.52
C THR A 240 -26.90 -4.89 -5.20
N PHE A 241 -26.65 -5.98 -4.49
CA PHE A 241 -27.16 -6.22 -3.15
C PHE A 241 -26.09 -6.89 -2.30
N THR A 242 -26.20 -6.76 -0.98
CA THR A 242 -25.27 -7.39 -0.03
C THR A 242 -26.05 -8.11 1.06
N ASN A 243 -25.77 -9.39 1.27
CA ASN A 243 -26.37 -10.14 2.35
C ASN A 243 -25.74 -9.77 3.70
N ASN A 244 -26.49 -9.98 4.79
CA ASN A 244 -25.98 -9.68 6.14
C ASN A 244 -24.70 -10.42 6.49
N ASP A 245 -24.47 -11.62 5.95
CA ASP A 245 -23.27 -12.43 6.22
C ASP A 245 -22.03 -11.88 5.53
N ASP A 246 -22.21 -11.08 4.48
CA ASP A 246 -21.15 -10.47 3.67
C ASP A 246 -20.87 -9.01 4.11
N LEU A 247 -21.71 -8.46 5.02
CA LEU A 247 -21.49 -7.12 5.55
C LEU A 247 -20.35 -7.07 6.57
N VAL A 248 -19.57 -6.00 6.50
CA VAL A 248 -18.49 -5.67 7.43
C VAL A 248 -18.68 -4.24 7.91
N LEU A 249 -18.60 -4.05 9.22
CA LEU A 249 -18.62 -2.74 9.86
C LEU A 249 -17.21 -2.37 10.31
N PHE A 250 -16.67 -1.34 9.72
CA PHE A 250 -15.47 -0.66 10.20
C PHE A 250 -15.90 0.51 11.07
N ALA A 251 -15.37 0.62 12.28
CA ALA A 251 -15.81 1.66 13.19
C ALA A 251 -14.67 2.14 14.10
N THR A 252 -14.78 3.39 14.56
CA THR A 252 -13.88 3.92 15.59
C THR A 252 -14.13 3.23 16.93
N PRO A 253 -13.13 3.13 17.82
CA PRO A 253 -13.30 2.51 19.15
C PRO A 253 -14.41 3.15 19.97
N GLU A 254 -14.62 4.47 19.85
CA GLU A 254 -15.69 5.21 20.51
C GLU A 254 -17.07 4.76 20.03
N PHE A 255 -17.20 4.59 18.72
CA PHE A 255 -18.45 4.12 18.10
C PHE A 255 -18.75 2.67 18.49
N VAL A 256 -17.73 1.80 18.50
CA VAL A 256 -17.86 0.40 18.95
C VAL A 256 -18.24 0.33 20.43
N ALA A 257 -17.66 1.18 21.27
CA ALA A 257 -18.02 1.25 22.69
C ALA A 257 -19.48 1.67 22.94
N MET A 258 -20.05 2.48 22.06
CA MET A 258 -21.48 2.83 22.09
C MET A 258 -22.38 1.68 21.59
N LEU A 259 -21.90 0.89 20.64
CA LEU A 259 -22.61 -0.30 20.16
C LEU A 259 -22.60 -1.45 21.15
N ASP A 260 -21.88 -1.35 22.29
CA ASP A 260 -21.57 -2.49 23.13
C ASP A 260 -22.77 -3.16 23.80
N VAL A 261 -22.71 -4.49 23.69
CA VAL A 261 -23.38 -5.62 24.35
C VAL A 261 -24.87 -5.51 24.69
N ASN A 262 -25.36 -4.45 25.33
CA ASN A 262 -26.75 -4.38 25.76
C ASN A 262 -27.72 -3.91 24.66
N VAL A 263 -27.25 -3.05 23.77
CA VAL A 263 -28.06 -2.49 22.68
C VAL A 263 -28.10 -3.45 21.49
N ILE A 264 -27.00 -4.11 21.20
CA ILE A 264 -26.90 -5.09 20.10
C ILE A 264 -27.74 -6.35 20.41
N ALA A 265 -27.64 -6.89 21.61
CA ALA A 265 -28.44 -8.04 22.02
C ALA A 265 -29.95 -7.75 21.99
N PHE A 266 -30.34 -6.52 22.34
CA PHE A 266 -31.75 -6.11 22.30
C PHE A 266 -32.27 -5.84 20.89
N ALA A 267 -31.44 -5.28 20.01
CA ALA A 267 -31.82 -4.89 18.65
C ALA A 267 -32.05 -6.09 17.71
N PHE A 268 -31.41 -7.22 17.95
CA PHE A 268 -31.50 -8.38 17.06
C PHE A 268 -32.35 -9.52 17.56
N ASN A 269 -32.84 -9.47 18.82
CA ASN A 269 -33.57 -10.57 19.47
C ASN A 269 -32.89 -11.94 19.23
N ALA A 270 -31.60 -11.90 18.94
CA ALA A 270 -30.73 -13.02 18.65
C ALA A 270 -29.71 -13.17 19.77
N SER A 271 -29.24 -14.39 20.00
CA SER A 271 -28.08 -14.58 20.87
C SER A 271 -26.90 -13.78 20.34
N ALA A 272 -26.08 -13.19 21.19
CA ALA A 272 -24.90 -12.43 20.82
C ALA A 272 -23.90 -13.20 19.91
N ALA A 273 -24.11 -14.50 19.73
CA ALA A 273 -23.36 -15.38 18.86
C ALA A 273 -23.75 -15.31 17.37
N ASP A 274 -24.98 -14.89 17.07
CA ASP A 274 -25.47 -14.88 15.68
C ASP A 274 -25.30 -13.53 14.99
N PHE A 275 -24.91 -12.49 15.70
CA PHE A 275 -24.54 -11.20 15.12
C PHE A 275 -23.10 -11.26 14.56
N LYS A 276 -22.92 -12.04 13.51
CA LYS A 276 -21.65 -12.18 12.79
C LYS A 276 -21.45 -11.08 11.72
N MET A 277 -21.93 -9.88 11.99
CA MET A 277 -21.38 -8.72 11.31
C MET A 277 -19.95 -8.56 11.86
N ARG A 278 -18.96 -8.65 10.99
CA ARG A 278 -17.58 -8.44 11.42
C ARG A 278 -17.42 -6.96 11.76
N VAL A 279 -17.29 -6.66 13.02
CA VAL A 279 -16.94 -5.32 13.49
C VAL A 279 -15.42 -5.25 13.60
N ILE A 280 -14.81 -4.32 12.88
CA ILE A 280 -13.36 -4.12 12.88
C ILE A 280 -13.09 -2.71 13.35
N GLU A 281 -12.30 -2.62 14.41
CA GLU A 281 -11.89 -1.34 14.98
C GLU A 281 -10.79 -0.71 14.12
N ILE A 282 -10.98 0.56 13.77
CA ILE A 282 -10.02 1.40 13.07
C ILE A 282 -9.80 2.66 13.90
N ASP A 283 -8.54 3.05 14.06
CA ASP A 283 -8.15 4.21 14.89
C ASP A 283 -8.73 5.53 14.35
N ASP A 284 -8.68 5.73 13.03
CA ASP A 284 -9.19 6.92 12.35
C ASP A 284 -9.38 6.60 10.85
N PHE A 285 -10.37 7.19 10.22
CA PHE A 285 -10.63 7.06 8.78
C PHE A 285 -9.92 8.11 7.92
N GLY A 286 -9.38 9.16 8.53
CA GLY A 286 -8.86 10.32 7.81
C GLY A 286 -9.96 11.09 7.08
N ILE A 287 -11.20 11.02 7.57
CA ILE A 287 -12.39 11.65 6.99
C ILE A 287 -13.12 12.37 8.12
N ASP A 288 -13.27 13.69 8.02
CA ASP A 288 -13.92 14.49 9.05
C ASP A 288 -15.34 14.02 9.32
N GLY A 289 -15.67 13.86 10.61
CA GLY A 289 -16.99 13.45 11.07
C GLY A 289 -17.34 11.97 10.78
N CYS A 290 -16.51 11.20 10.10
CA CYS A 290 -16.75 9.79 9.86
C CYS A 290 -16.53 8.97 11.13
N GLN A 291 -17.54 8.22 11.57
CA GLN A 291 -17.47 7.38 12.76
C GLN A 291 -17.45 5.89 12.43
N ALA A 292 -18.13 5.50 11.36
CA ALA A 292 -18.17 4.11 10.93
C ALA A 292 -18.47 3.99 9.43
N ILE A 293 -18.04 2.89 8.84
CA ILE A 293 -18.31 2.53 7.45
C ILE A 293 -18.82 1.10 7.40
N LEU A 294 -20.03 0.93 6.84
CA LEU A 294 -20.65 -0.36 6.59
C LEU A 294 -20.51 -0.67 5.11
N CYS A 295 -19.80 -1.73 4.76
CA CYS A 295 -19.60 -2.10 3.37
C CYS A 295 -19.65 -3.62 3.19
N ASP A 296 -19.66 -4.02 1.93
CA ASP A 296 -19.52 -5.40 1.51
C ASP A 296 -18.09 -5.91 1.82
N ARG A 297 -17.98 -7.21 2.12
CA ARG A 297 -16.70 -7.89 2.35
C ARG A 297 -15.74 -7.74 1.16
N ASP A 298 -16.27 -7.67 -0.05
CA ASP A 298 -15.51 -7.54 -1.29
C ASP A 298 -15.17 -6.08 -1.65
N PHE A 299 -15.33 -5.15 -0.70
CA PHE A 299 -14.99 -3.74 -0.89
C PHE A 299 -13.52 -3.53 -1.23
N PHE A 300 -12.62 -4.25 -0.55
CA PHE A 300 -11.19 -4.16 -0.81
C PHE A 300 -10.75 -5.04 -1.98
N MET A 301 -10.18 -4.42 -3.00
CA MET A 301 -9.53 -5.08 -4.13
C MET A 301 -8.01 -5.05 -3.93
N CYS A 302 -7.57 -5.75 -2.87
CA CYS A 302 -6.17 -5.79 -2.47
C CYS A 302 -5.61 -7.20 -2.66
N ALA A 303 -4.41 -7.28 -3.25
CA ALA A 303 -3.70 -8.54 -3.46
C ALA A 303 -2.18 -8.30 -3.48
N ASP A 304 -1.42 -9.23 -2.90
CA ASP A 304 0.03 -9.19 -2.98
C ASP A 304 0.50 -9.85 -4.28
N THR A 305 1.55 -9.30 -4.89
CA THR A 305 2.13 -9.86 -6.12
C THR A 305 3.56 -10.32 -5.93
N LEU A 306 4.28 -9.77 -4.97
CA LEU A 306 5.62 -10.18 -4.59
C LEU A 306 5.85 -9.85 -3.11
N ILE A 307 6.28 -10.84 -2.35
CA ILE A 307 6.89 -10.64 -1.03
C ILE A 307 8.17 -11.47 -1.03
N ASP A 308 9.31 -10.81 -1.03
CA ASP A 308 10.61 -11.46 -1.09
C ASP A 308 11.60 -10.83 -0.12
N PHE A 309 12.47 -11.66 0.43
CA PHE A 309 13.45 -11.24 1.41
C PHE A 309 14.86 -11.61 0.94
N GLU A 310 15.64 -10.60 0.60
CA GLU A 310 17.00 -10.79 0.12
C GLU A 310 18.04 -10.30 1.15
N SER A 311 19.24 -10.88 1.09
CA SER A 311 20.35 -10.46 1.92
C SER A 311 21.66 -10.47 1.15
N ILE A 312 22.53 -9.49 1.44
CA ILE A 312 23.89 -9.44 0.89
C ILE A 312 24.89 -8.97 1.95
N ARG A 313 26.08 -9.54 1.93
CA ARG A 313 27.17 -9.10 2.78
C ARG A 313 27.97 -7.98 2.14
N ASN A 314 28.12 -6.88 2.86
CA ASN A 314 29.02 -5.78 2.48
C ASN A 314 30.40 -6.00 3.12
N PRO A 315 31.43 -6.42 2.36
CA PRO A 315 32.75 -6.70 2.91
C PRO A 315 33.52 -5.43 3.33
N LYS A 316 33.17 -4.28 2.76
CA LYS A 316 33.82 -2.99 3.07
C LYS A 316 33.35 -2.45 4.42
N ALA A 317 32.06 -2.56 4.70
CA ALA A 317 31.47 -2.07 5.96
C ALA A 317 31.44 -3.13 7.07
N ILE A 318 31.82 -4.38 6.79
CA ILE A 318 31.72 -5.52 7.69
C ILE A 318 30.28 -5.62 8.26
N SER A 319 29.28 -5.59 7.37
CA SER A 319 27.87 -5.60 7.69
C SER A 319 27.08 -6.50 6.75
N TRP A 320 25.90 -6.88 7.17
CA TRP A 320 24.89 -7.54 6.35
C TRP A 320 23.77 -6.54 6.06
N ASN A 321 23.39 -6.46 4.80
CA ASN A 321 22.22 -5.71 4.36
C ASN A 321 21.10 -6.69 4.02
N TYR A 322 19.91 -6.37 4.48
CA TYR A 322 18.68 -7.14 4.28
C TYR A 322 17.66 -6.24 3.60
N TRP A 323 16.92 -6.79 2.65
CA TRP A 323 15.83 -6.11 1.95
C TRP A 323 14.60 -6.99 1.98
N LEU A 324 13.49 -6.43 2.47
CA LEU A 324 12.16 -7.01 2.32
C LEU A 324 11.45 -6.24 1.21
N HIS A 325 11.16 -6.90 0.11
CA HIS A 325 10.40 -6.35 -1.01
C HIS A 325 8.93 -6.71 -0.85
N HIS A 326 8.05 -5.73 -1.01
CA HIS A 326 6.61 -5.94 -1.00
C HIS A 326 5.97 -5.19 -2.17
N HIS A 327 5.41 -5.95 -3.13
CA HIS A 327 4.66 -5.41 -4.25
C HIS A 327 3.23 -5.91 -4.20
N GLY A 328 2.26 -5.04 -4.53
CA GLY A 328 0.86 -5.41 -4.46
C GLY A 328 -0.08 -4.43 -5.17
N ILE A 329 -1.33 -4.86 -5.25
CA ILE A 329 -2.47 -4.08 -5.73
C ILE A 329 -3.26 -3.65 -4.50
N TYR A 330 -3.47 -2.35 -4.33
CA TYR A 330 -4.27 -1.79 -3.23
C TYR A 330 -5.31 -0.84 -3.82
N SER A 331 -6.54 -1.29 -3.86
CA SER A 331 -7.65 -0.55 -4.46
C SER A 331 -8.97 -0.93 -3.80
N VAL A 332 -10.06 -0.28 -4.21
CA VAL A 332 -11.42 -0.56 -3.74
C VAL A 332 -12.37 -0.76 -4.91
N SER A 333 -13.37 -1.60 -4.72
CA SER A 333 -14.44 -1.81 -5.68
C SER A 333 -15.36 -0.58 -5.75
N ARG A 334 -15.80 -0.26 -6.96
CA ARG A 334 -16.82 0.77 -7.20
C ARG A 334 -18.22 0.20 -7.38
N PHE A 335 -18.33 -1.11 -7.44
CA PHE A 335 -19.59 -1.82 -7.77
C PHE A 335 -20.28 -2.42 -6.54
N VAL A 336 -19.58 -2.52 -5.41
CA VAL A 336 -20.16 -3.06 -4.17
C VAL A 336 -20.73 -1.97 -3.27
N ASN A 337 -21.65 -2.34 -2.40
CA ASN A 337 -22.32 -1.41 -1.51
C ASN A 337 -21.38 -0.93 -0.39
N ALA A 338 -21.38 0.39 -0.16
CA ALA A 338 -20.63 1.03 0.90
C ALA A 338 -21.39 2.25 1.45
N VAL A 339 -21.59 2.30 2.75
CA VAL A 339 -22.32 3.33 3.47
C VAL A 339 -21.45 3.90 4.58
N MET A 340 -21.39 5.22 4.67
CA MET A 340 -20.63 5.93 5.69
C MET A 340 -21.57 6.56 6.71
N PHE A 341 -21.34 6.30 7.99
CA PHE A 341 -22.00 6.94 9.12
C PHE A 341 -21.17 8.14 9.57
N THR A 342 -21.74 9.34 9.45
CA THR A 342 -21.03 10.58 9.71
C THR A 342 -21.91 11.55 10.47
N THR A 343 -21.29 12.39 11.27
CA THR A 343 -21.97 13.50 11.96
C THR A 343 -22.33 14.63 11.01
N GLU A 344 -21.76 14.65 9.83
CA GLU A 344 -21.86 15.73 8.84
C GLU A 344 -22.60 15.31 7.55
N ALA A 345 -23.54 14.36 7.64
CA ALA A 345 -24.34 13.95 6.48
C ALA A 345 -25.13 15.13 5.92
N GLY A 346 -24.84 15.52 4.70
CA GLY A 346 -25.43 16.70 4.04
C GLY A 346 -24.48 17.88 3.91
N THR A 347 -23.36 17.89 4.62
CA THR A 347 -22.17 18.69 4.30
C THR A 347 -21.25 17.86 3.40
N SER A 348 -20.56 18.49 2.48
CA SER A 348 -19.49 17.81 1.75
C SER A 348 -18.44 17.39 2.77
N VAL A 349 -18.13 16.09 2.84
CA VAL A 349 -16.99 15.61 3.62
C VAL A 349 -15.76 16.38 3.15
N THR A 350 -15.11 17.08 4.05
CA THR A 350 -13.92 17.86 3.72
C THR A 350 -12.71 16.94 3.59
N VAL A 351 -12.74 16.08 2.57
CA VAL A 351 -11.54 15.35 2.18
C VAL A 351 -10.60 16.37 1.52
N PRO A 352 -9.35 16.45 1.92
CA PRO A 352 -8.43 17.41 1.33
C PRO A 352 -8.38 17.27 -0.19
N SER A 353 -8.72 18.36 -0.87
CA SER A 353 -8.60 18.43 -2.32
C SER A 353 -7.15 18.68 -2.67
N ILE A 354 -6.55 17.78 -3.42
CA ILE A 354 -5.21 17.95 -3.98
C ILE A 354 -5.37 18.53 -5.38
N LYS A 355 -4.65 19.59 -5.68
CA LYS A 355 -4.64 20.21 -7.01
C LYS A 355 -3.19 20.44 -7.44
N ALA A 356 -2.77 19.78 -8.50
CA ALA A 356 -1.50 20.09 -9.13
C ALA A 356 -1.61 21.43 -9.88
N THR A 357 -0.71 22.37 -9.61
CA THR A 357 -0.71 23.72 -10.19
C THR A 357 0.42 23.93 -11.17
N GLY A 358 1.45 23.09 -11.14
CA GLY A 358 2.59 23.18 -12.05
C GLY A 358 3.56 22.02 -11.85
N VAL A 359 4.57 21.98 -12.69
CA VAL A 359 5.73 21.08 -12.59
C VAL A 359 6.98 21.95 -12.65
N ALA A 360 7.93 21.72 -11.77
CA ALA A 360 9.28 22.29 -11.87
C ALA A 360 10.21 21.18 -12.34
N LEU A 361 11.01 21.45 -13.37
CA LEU A 361 12.00 20.52 -13.91
C LEU A 361 13.39 21.17 -13.83
N ASP A 362 14.35 20.47 -13.28
CA ASP A 362 15.72 20.97 -13.11
C ASP A 362 16.74 19.81 -13.16
N TYR A 363 18.00 20.13 -13.21
CA TYR A 363 19.07 19.14 -13.09
C TYR A 363 19.13 18.59 -11.66
N ALA A 364 19.38 17.30 -11.52
CA ALA A 364 19.70 16.72 -10.25
C ALA A 364 21.08 17.21 -9.75
N GLU A 365 21.19 17.47 -8.46
CA GLU A 365 22.47 17.80 -7.84
C GLU A 365 23.33 16.53 -7.70
N VAL A 366 24.59 16.64 -8.10
CA VAL A 366 25.60 15.61 -7.90
C VAL A 366 26.68 16.22 -7.02
N ASP A 367 26.92 15.65 -5.85
CA ASP A 367 27.86 16.17 -4.85
C ASP A 367 27.64 17.66 -4.47
N GLY A 368 26.37 18.09 -4.46
CA GLY A 368 26.00 19.48 -4.14
C GLY A 368 26.18 20.47 -5.30
N VAL A 369 26.46 20.00 -6.51
CA VAL A 369 26.65 20.84 -7.70
C VAL A 369 25.63 20.44 -8.77
N LYS A 370 24.92 21.43 -9.32
CA LYS A 370 24.04 21.22 -10.49
C LYS A 370 24.84 21.29 -11.76
N PRO A 371 24.69 20.31 -12.68
CA PRO A 371 25.25 20.42 -14.02
C PRO A 371 24.70 21.66 -14.74
N ALA A 372 25.51 22.31 -15.56
CA ALA A 372 25.09 23.44 -16.36
C ALA A 372 24.66 23.02 -17.79
N TYR A 373 25.03 21.83 -18.21
CA TYR A 373 24.74 21.25 -19.53
C TYR A 373 24.84 19.71 -19.46
N ALA A 374 24.41 19.06 -20.51
CA ALA A 374 24.62 17.63 -20.73
C ALA A 374 25.77 17.39 -21.71
N GLU A 375 26.53 16.32 -21.53
CA GLU A 375 27.66 15.95 -22.40
C GLU A 375 27.28 14.93 -23.45
N ARG A 376 27.83 15.00 -24.67
CA ARG A 376 27.68 13.97 -25.68
C ARG A 376 28.23 12.64 -25.21
N GLY A 377 27.46 11.56 -25.41
CA GLY A 377 27.80 10.24 -24.92
C GLY A 377 27.59 10.06 -23.42
N GLY A 378 27.17 11.14 -22.74
CA GLY A 378 26.94 11.17 -21.27
C GLY A 378 25.50 10.91 -20.86
N LYS A 379 25.32 10.89 -19.53
CA LYS A 379 24.02 10.76 -18.87
C LYS A 379 23.84 11.89 -17.88
N THR A 380 22.69 12.56 -17.95
CA THR A 380 22.37 13.66 -17.05
C THR A 380 21.02 13.39 -16.39
N ARG A 381 21.02 13.33 -15.08
CA ARG A 381 19.79 13.11 -14.32
C ARG A 381 19.02 14.41 -14.15
N LEU A 382 17.72 14.35 -14.38
CA LEU A 382 16.78 15.44 -14.19
C LEU A 382 15.87 15.12 -12.99
N VAL A 383 15.38 16.12 -12.32
CA VAL A 383 14.41 15.99 -11.22
C VAL A 383 13.20 16.83 -11.55
N ALA A 384 12.04 16.21 -11.61
CA ALA A 384 10.77 16.88 -11.72
C ALA A 384 10.09 16.94 -10.37
N THR A 385 9.58 18.12 -9.99
CA THR A 385 8.82 18.32 -8.77
C THR A 385 7.45 18.85 -9.12
N VAL A 386 6.39 18.12 -8.76
CA VAL A 386 5.02 18.58 -8.97
C VAL A 386 4.66 19.58 -7.88
N GLN A 387 4.33 20.79 -8.29
CA GLN A 387 3.83 21.84 -7.42
C GLN A 387 2.31 21.75 -7.34
N GLY A 388 1.75 22.05 -6.18
CA GLY A 388 0.30 22.04 -6.02
C GLY A 388 -0.12 22.43 -4.61
N THR A 389 -1.42 22.39 -4.39
CA THR A 389 -2.04 22.76 -3.12
C THR A 389 -2.88 21.61 -2.60
N VAL A 390 -2.88 21.44 -1.29
CA VAL A 390 -3.79 20.58 -0.54
C VAL A 390 -4.74 21.51 0.21
N THR A 391 -6.04 21.37 0.00
CA THR A 391 -7.03 22.27 0.61
C THR A 391 -8.17 21.46 1.24
N PRO A 392 -8.43 21.57 2.55
CA PRO A 392 -7.62 22.26 3.55
C PRO A 392 -6.24 21.59 3.73
N GLU A 393 -5.25 22.35 4.21
CA GLU A 393 -3.93 21.81 4.51
C GLU A 393 -4.07 20.77 5.63
N THR A 394 -3.77 19.52 5.32
CA THR A 394 -3.98 18.38 6.22
C THR A 394 -2.67 17.59 6.30
N GLU A 395 -2.25 17.28 7.52
CA GLU A 395 -1.03 16.51 7.77
C GLU A 395 -1.14 15.12 7.13
N GLY A 396 -0.08 14.70 6.45
CA GLY A 396 -0.03 13.40 5.74
C GLY A 396 -0.52 13.44 4.29
N TYR A 397 -1.15 14.52 3.83
CA TYR A 397 -1.53 14.69 2.44
C TYR A 397 -0.50 15.54 1.70
N THR A 398 0.06 14.99 0.64
CA THR A 398 1.03 15.68 -0.22
C THR A 398 0.61 15.57 -1.68
N VAL A 399 1.09 16.51 -2.49
CA VAL A 399 0.87 16.45 -3.94
C VAL A 399 1.69 15.29 -4.52
N PRO A 400 1.06 14.35 -5.24
CA PRO A 400 1.78 13.24 -5.86
C PRO A 400 2.87 13.72 -6.82
N GLN A 401 4.09 13.16 -6.70
CA GLN A 401 5.29 13.60 -7.41
C GLN A 401 5.54 12.82 -8.72
N GLY A 402 4.64 11.95 -9.14
CA GLY A 402 4.79 11.19 -10.38
C GLY A 402 4.85 12.07 -11.62
N CYS A 403 5.89 11.89 -12.43
CA CYS A 403 6.06 12.58 -13.72
C CYS A 403 6.50 11.61 -14.80
N THR A 404 6.07 11.89 -16.04
CA THR A 404 6.61 11.27 -17.25
C THR A 404 7.50 12.27 -17.96
N PHE A 405 8.56 11.77 -18.61
CA PHE A 405 9.52 12.59 -19.32
C PHE A 405 9.48 12.28 -20.81
N ALA A 406 9.57 13.31 -21.63
CA ALA A 406 9.65 13.17 -23.09
C ALA A 406 10.54 14.24 -23.68
N ILE A 407 11.22 13.94 -24.79
CA ILE A 407 11.89 14.94 -25.59
C ILE A 407 10.89 15.48 -26.64
N THR A 408 10.63 16.79 -26.58
CA THR A 408 9.59 17.43 -27.39
C THR A 408 10.15 18.25 -28.53
N ALA A 409 11.38 18.75 -28.42
CA ALA A 409 12.02 19.52 -29.46
C ALA A 409 13.53 19.26 -29.54
N ASN A 410 14.12 19.55 -30.69
CA ASN A 410 15.55 19.43 -30.96
C ASN A 410 16.11 18.00 -30.78
N ASN A 411 15.28 17.00 -30.89
CA ASN A 411 15.73 15.62 -30.90
C ASN A 411 16.17 15.25 -32.32
N THR A 412 17.46 15.19 -32.52
CA THR A 412 18.04 14.91 -33.81
C THR A 412 18.53 13.48 -33.95
N GLY A 413 18.47 12.62 -33.06
CA GLY A 413 18.93 11.21 -33.21
C GLY A 413 18.65 10.56 -34.60
N VAL A 414 18.40 11.37 -35.63
CA VAL A 414 18.17 11.03 -37.04
C VAL A 414 19.29 11.67 -37.87
N LYS A 415 20.20 10.86 -38.38
CA LYS A 415 21.18 11.33 -39.39
C LYS A 415 20.50 11.71 -40.70
N SER A 416 21.16 12.58 -41.47
CA SER A 416 20.77 13.00 -42.80
C SER A 416 20.29 11.79 -43.65
N GLY A 417 19.05 11.84 -44.10
CA GLY A 417 18.43 10.73 -44.84
C GLY A 417 17.37 9.93 -44.07
N GLY A 418 17.01 10.31 -42.82
CA GLY A 418 15.91 9.68 -42.06
C GLY A 418 16.21 8.30 -41.44
N VAL A 419 17.46 7.83 -41.54
CA VAL A 419 17.87 6.52 -41.02
C VAL A 419 18.49 6.68 -39.63
N ARG A 420 17.85 6.12 -38.58
CA ARG A 420 18.46 5.95 -37.27
C ARG A 420 19.52 4.86 -37.32
N LEU A 421 20.78 5.24 -37.20
CA LEU A 421 21.90 4.31 -37.18
C LEU A 421 22.23 3.78 -35.77
N LYS A 422 21.82 4.48 -34.70
CA LYS A 422 21.95 4.09 -33.27
C LYS A 422 20.76 4.60 -32.49
N LEU A 423 20.59 4.12 -31.24
CA LEU A 423 19.71 4.76 -30.26
C LEU A 423 20.11 6.26 -30.21
N GLY A 424 19.19 7.13 -30.65
CA GLY A 424 19.38 8.57 -30.53
C GLY A 424 19.35 9.04 -29.10
N THR A 425 19.45 10.34 -28.87
CA THR A 425 19.24 10.98 -27.60
C THR A 425 17.82 10.68 -27.12
N PHE A 426 17.67 10.19 -25.87
CA PHE A 426 16.39 9.89 -25.25
C PHE A 426 16.43 10.18 -23.75
N VAL A 427 15.27 10.34 -23.14
CA VAL A 427 15.10 10.39 -21.70
C VAL A 427 14.37 9.14 -21.24
N ASP A 428 14.83 8.50 -20.16
CA ASP A 428 14.18 7.33 -19.58
C ASP A 428 13.04 7.71 -18.62
N ALA A 429 12.35 6.70 -18.11
CA ALA A 429 11.23 6.89 -17.20
C ALA A 429 11.66 7.50 -15.84
N GLU A 430 12.90 7.29 -15.44
CA GLU A 430 13.52 7.80 -14.22
C GLU A 430 14.03 9.24 -14.34
N GLY A 431 13.86 9.85 -15.53
CA GLY A 431 14.29 11.21 -15.83
C GLY A 431 15.78 11.34 -16.12
N VAL A 432 16.46 10.26 -16.53
CA VAL A 432 17.85 10.34 -16.96
C VAL A 432 17.89 10.61 -18.48
N LEU A 433 18.45 11.74 -18.86
CA LEU A 433 18.72 12.10 -20.24
C LEU A 433 20.00 11.42 -20.72
N HIS A 434 19.88 10.56 -21.70
CA HIS A 434 20.98 9.88 -22.41
C HIS A 434 21.26 10.63 -23.70
N VAL A 435 22.40 11.27 -23.78
CA VAL A 435 22.81 12.01 -25.00
C VAL A 435 23.65 11.10 -25.89
N ALA A 436 23.26 10.96 -27.14
CA ALA A 436 24.02 10.17 -28.13
C ALA A 436 25.40 10.80 -28.41
N GLU A 437 26.43 10.00 -28.65
CA GLU A 437 27.78 10.48 -29.03
C GLU A 437 27.76 11.27 -30.33
N ASP A 438 26.84 10.94 -31.25
CA ASP A 438 26.66 11.55 -32.53
C ASP A 438 25.50 12.57 -32.58
N GLU A 439 25.07 13.09 -31.43
CA GLU A 439 24.05 14.14 -31.36
C GLU A 439 24.57 15.41 -32.05
N VAL A 440 23.78 15.96 -32.96
CA VAL A 440 24.13 17.17 -33.71
C VAL A 440 23.43 18.42 -33.18
N ALA A 441 22.38 18.27 -32.35
CA ALA A 441 21.71 19.40 -31.73
C ALA A 441 22.63 20.10 -30.74
N GLU A 442 22.53 21.41 -30.64
CA GLU A 442 23.20 22.19 -29.60
C GLU A 442 22.41 22.24 -28.28
N ASN A 443 21.15 21.92 -28.37
CA ASN A 443 20.25 21.82 -27.20
C ASN A 443 19.11 20.82 -27.45
N VAL A 444 18.54 20.32 -26.37
CA VAL A 444 17.40 19.40 -26.35
C VAL A 444 16.36 19.92 -25.38
N THR A 445 15.10 19.93 -25.78
CA THR A 445 14.00 20.29 -24.90
C THR A 445 13.39 19.02 -24.30
N VAL A 446 13.46 18.90 -22.98
CA VAL A 446 12.80 17.83 -22.22
C VAL A 446 11.56 18.39 -21.55
N THR A 447 10.43 17.75 -21.76
CA THR A 447 9.17 18.07 -21.12
C THR A 447 8.91 17.05 -20.00
N ALA A 448 8.67 17.53 -18.78
CA ALA A 448 8.15 16.72 -17.69
C ALA A 448 6.65 16.99 -17.55
N THR A 449 5.85 15.93 -17.55
CA THR A 449 4.38 16.01 -17.41
C THR A 449 3.95 15.25 -16.18
N SER A 450 3.18 15.89 -15.30
CA SER A 450 2.62 15.24 -14.10
C SER A 450 1.67 14.10 -14.50
N THR A 451 1.77 12.98 -13.82
CA THR A 451 0.85 11.84 -13.99
C THR A 451 -0.37 11.95 -13.07
N TYR A 452 -0.44 13.02 -12.26
CA TYR A 452 -1.56 13.21 -11.35
C TYR A 452 -2.88 13.39 -12.12
N ILE A 453 -3.87 12.58 -11.75
CA ILE A 453 -5.24 12.64 -12.24
C ILE A 453 -6.08 13.30 -11.14
N ASP A 454 -6.68 14.46 -11.45
CA ASP A 454 -7.61 15.10 -10.53
C ASP A 454 -8.92 14.29 -10.49
N PRO A 455 -9.27 13.67 -9.34
CA PRO A 455 -10.46 12.83 -9.26
C PRO A 455 -11.77 13.62 -9.36
N THR A 456 -11.71 14.96 -9.22
CA THR A 456 -12.88 15.85 -9.34
C THR A 456 -13.20 16.22 -10.78
N VAL A 457 -12.30 15.91 -11.72
CA VAL A 457 -12.41 16.30 -13.14
C VAL A 457 -12.66 15.03 -13.98
N ALA A 458 -13.61 15.10 -14.92
CA ALA A 458 -13.88 14.01 -15.84
C ALA A 458 -12.64 13.66 -16.68
N MET A 459 -12.40 12.36 -16.94
CA MET A 459 -11.20 11.87 -17.65
C MET A 459 -10.92 12.60 -18.97
N GLY A 460 -11.95 12.93 -19.75
CA GLY A 460 -11.79 13.66 -21.01
C GLY A 460 -11.49 15.16 -20.87
N SER A 461 -11.54 15.69 -19.64
CA SER A 461 -11.29 17.12 -19.33
C SER A 461 -10.06 17.30 -18.42
N GLN A 462 -9.28 16.25 -18.18
CA GLN A 462 -8.06 16.32 -17.39
C GLN A 462 -7.03 17.24 -18.07
N VAL A 463 -6.43 18.12 -17.27
CA VAL A 463 -5.32 18.99 -17.70
C VAL A 463 -4.07 18.59 -16.94
N TYR A 464 -3.17 17.89 -17.60
CA TYR A 464 -1.91 17.51 -17.02
C TYR A 464 -0.95 18.69 -17.00
N GLN A 465 -0.46 19.03 -15.82
CA GLN A 465 0.55 20.07 -15.67
C GLN A 465 1.88 19.60 -16.27
N HIS A 466 2.56 20.45 -17.01
CA HIS A 466 3.83 20.15 -17.63
C HIS A 466 4.77 21.36 -17.62
N THR A 467 6.05 21.10 -17.79
CA THR A 467 7.07 22.12 -17.96
C THR A 467 8.16 21.66 -18.90
N ASP A 468 8.75 22.60 -19.60
CA ASP A 468 9.83 22.38 -20.53
C ASP A 468 11.15 22.89 -19.95
N LEU A 469 12.22 22.09 -20.07
CA LEU A 469 13.59 22.49 -19.76
C LEU A 469 14.43 22.35 -21.03
N ILE A 470 15.06 23.46 -21.44
CA ILE A 470 16.01 23.44 -22.55
C ILE A 470 17.40 23.14 -22.01
N ILE A 471 17.94 22.01 -22.40
CA ILE A 471 19.22 21.48 -21.93
C ILE A 471 20.25 21.72 -23.04
N GLY A 472 21.27 22.52 -22.76
CA GLY A 472 22.40 22.69 -23.66
C GLY A 472 23.26 21.42 -23.72
N ILE A 473 23.84 21.13 -24.87
CA ILE A 473 24.74 20.00 -25.09
C ILE A 473 26.16 20.54 -25.22
N ASP A 474 27.09 20.04 -24.38
CA ASP A 474 28.49 20.45 -24.21
C ASP A 474 28.71 21.93 -23.81
N LYS A 475 27.68 22.72 -23.71
CA LYS A 475 27.69 24.12 -23.26
C LYS A 475 26.34 24.49 -22.61
N ALA A 476 26.37 25.41 -21.66
CA ALA A 476 25.13 25.92 -21.08
C ALA A 476 24.25 26.58 -22.16
N TYR A 477 22.94 26.31 -22.11
CA TYR A 477 21.99 26.97 -22.98
C TYR A 477 21.87 28.45 -22.58
N THR A 478 22.12 29.31 -23.54
CA THR A 478 21.83 30.76 -23.41
C THR A 478 20.73 31.09 -24.40
N SER A 479 19.59 31.62 -23.92
CA SER A 479 18.54 32.12 -24.82
C SER A 479 19.16 33.20 -25.72
N ALA A 480 19.06 33.04 -27.02
CA ALA A 480 19.34 34.13 -27.93
C ALA A 480 18.37 35.28 -27.62
N GLY A 481 18.89 36.42 -27.14
CA GLY A 481 18.12 37.61 -26.81
C GLY A 481 17.42 38.22 -28.01
#